data_9819f9c288e201067e982be64e3dcf7a
#
_entry.id   9819f9c288e201067e982be64e3dcf7a
#
_cell.length_a   1.000
_cell.length_b   1.000
_cell.length_c   1.000
_cell.angle_alpha   90.00
_cell.angle_beta   90.00
_cell.angle_gamma   90.00
#
_symmetry.space_group_name_H-M   'P 1'
#
loop_
_entity.id
_entity.type
_entity.pdbx_description
1 polymer ?
#
loop_
_entity_poly.entity_id
_entity_poly.type
_entity_poly.pdbx_seq_one_letter_code
_entity_poly.pdbx_strand_id
1 'polypeptide(L)'
;MIIFMCKQYEHTIAITNRKLVQGDFLEQMQKVIHLHPHAVILREKDLSDKEYEILAEKILEMCRESGVRCFLHSRISVANRLGCRRIHMSIPVLMSMCEEERSQMRKNFQEISVSCHSMEDMDTAVRCGATQIILGTIFETECKKGLKGKGLGFVAEICKACPVPVYAIGGINLKRLPQVMDAGAAGGCMMSGFMRI
;
A
#
# COMPACT_ATOMS: atom_id res chain seq x y z
N MET A 1 -23.15 -6.93 -14.97
CA MET A 1 -22.02 -6.06 -15.38
C MET A 1 -21.18 -5.60 -14.18
N ILE A 2 -21.78 -5.16 -13.07
CA ILE A 2 -21.07 -4.69 -11.87
C ILE A 2 -20.18 -5.77 -11.23
N ILE A 3 -20.64 -7.02 -11.09
CA ILE A 3 -19.86 -8.13 -10.48
C ILE A 3 -18.61 -8.49 -11.29
N PHE A 4 -18.59 -8.30 -12.61
CA PHE A 4 -17.41 -8.57 -13.44
C PHE A 4 -16.36 -7.48 -13.35
N MET A 5 -16.74 -6.21 -13.12
CA MET A 5 -15.79 -5.10 -12.96
C MET A 5 -15.02 -5.16 -11.63
N CYS A 6 -15.63 -5.67 -10.54
CA CYS A 6 -14.97 -5.76 -9.25
C CYS A 6 -13.80 -6.75 -9.23
N LYS A 7 -13.88 -7.88 -9.98
CA LYS A 7 -12.82 -8.91 -9.98
C LYS A 7 -11.47 -8.44 -10.53
N GLN A 8 -11.44 -7.47 -11.44
CA GLN A 8 -10.17 -7.01 -12.03
C GLN A 8 -9.29 -6.21 -11.06
N TYR A 9 -9.85 -5.70 -9.95
CA TYR A 9 -9.13 -4.91 -8.95
C TYR A 9 -8.87 -5.69 -7.65
N GLU A 10 -9.36 -6.92 -7.49
CA GLU A 10 -9.25 -7.70 -6.24
C GLU A 10 -7.80 -7.99 -5.82
N HIS A 11 -6.85 -7.98 -6.78
CA HIS A 11 -5.41 -8.12 -6.53
C HIS A 11 -4.66 -6.78 -6.54
N THR A 12 -5.36 -5.66 -6.38
CA THR A 12 -4.73 -4.35 -6.42
C THR A 12 -4.78 -3.64 -5.08
N ILE A 13 -3.76 -2.83 -4.79
CA ILE A 13 -3.74 -1.90 -3.66
C ILE A 13 -3.74 -0.48 -4.21
N ALA A 14 -4.72 0.31 -3.79
CA ALA A 14 -4.79 1.72 -4.11
C ALA A 14 -3.94 2.53 -3.14
N ILE A 15 -2.94 3.27 -3.65
CA ILE A 15 -2.14 4.19 -2.83
C ILE A 15 -2.60 5.60 -3.11
N THR A 16 -2.99 6.35 -2.09
CA THR A 16 -3.51 7.69 -2.28
C THR A 16 -2.40 8.72 -2.52
N ASN A 17 -2.77 9.74 -3.26
CA ASN A 17 -2.07 11.01 -3.41
C ASN A 17 -3.10 12.04 -3.90
N ARG A 18 -3.69 12.82 -2.97
CA ARG A 18 -4.76 13.78 -3.28
C ARG A 18 -4.34 14.84 -4.32
N LYS A 19 -3.03 15.11 -4.46
CA LYS A 19 -2.51 16.08 -5.46
C LYS A 19 -2.65 15.59 -6.91
N LEU A 20 -2.96 14.32 -7.14
CA LEU A 20 -3.18 13.75 -8.47
C LEU A 20 -4.66 13.75 -8.86
N VAL A 21 -5.54 14.02 -7.91
CA VAL A 21 -7.00 14.01 -8.14
C VAL A 21 -7.44 15.31 -8.79
N GLN A 22 -8.30 15.19 -9.80
CA GLN A 22 -9.01 16.32 -10.40
C GLN A 22 -10.41 16.39 -9.80
N GLY A 23 -10.65 17.40 -8.94
CA GLY A 23 -11.91 17.55 -8.21
C GLY A 23 -11.81 17.15 -6.73
N ASP A 24 -12.93 16.70 -6.16
CA ASP A 24 -13.00 16.34 -4.75
C ASP A 24 -12.32 14.98 -4.46
N PHE A 25 -11.47 14.96 -3.45
CA PHE A 25 -10.72 13.76 -3.09
C PHE A 25 -11.62 12.67 -2.48
N LEU A 26 -12.63 13.03 -1.69
CA LEU A 26 -13.52 12.04 -1.08
C LEU A 26 -14.42 11.39 -2.13
N GLU A 27 -14.93 12.16 -3.11
CA GLU A 27 -15.66 11.62 -4.25
C GLU A 27 -14.78 10.65 -5.06
N GLN A 28 -13.50 11.01 -5.27
CA GLN A 28 -12.56 10.11 -5.94
C GLN A 28 -12.36 8.81 -5.13
N MET A 29 -12.24 8.92 -3.82
CA MET A 29 -12.08 7.74 -2.96
C MET A 29 -13.33 6.86 -2.94
N GLN A 30 -14.53 7.43 -3.03
CA GLN A 30 -15.76 6.63 -3.20
C GLN A 30 -15.71 5.79 -4.48
N LYS A 31 -15.30 6.37 -5.61
CA LYS A 31 -15.12 5.64 -6.88
C LYS A 31 -14.09 4.51 -6.74
N VAL A 32 -12.92 4.81 -6.14
CA VAL A 32 -11.85 3.83 -5.91
C VAL A 32 -12.32 2.67 -5.04
N ILE A 33 -12.98 2.95 -3.92
CA ILE A 33 -13.46 1.94 -2.98
C ILE A 33 -14.56 1.09 -3.62
N HIS A 34 -15.43 1.68 -4.45
CA HIS A 34 -16.47 0.95 -5.19
C HIS A 34 -15.90 -0.07 -6.20
N LEU A 35 -14.66 0.07 -6.63
CA LEU A 35 -13.96 -0.93 -7.46
C LEU A 35 -13.49 -2.14 -6.64
N HIS A 36 -13.67 -2.14 -5.33
CA HIS A 36 -13.25 -3.20 -4.40
C HIS A 36 -11.79 -3.64 -4.57
N PRO A 37 -10.81 -2.71 -4.49
CA PRO A 37 -9.42 -3.11 -4.46
C PRO A 37 -9.15 -3.97 -3.22
N HIS A 38 -8.09 -4.79 -3.25
CA HIS A 38 -7.64 -5.59 -2.11
C HIS A 38 -7.45 -4.74 -0.85
N ALA A 39 -6.91 -3.53 -1.01
CA ALA A 39 -6.75 -2.56 0.07
C ALA A 39 -6.56 -1.13 -0.46
N VAL A 40 -6.72 -0.18 0.45
CA VAL A 40 -6.31 1.21 0.30
C VAL A 40 -5.14 1.48 1.26
N ILE A 41 -4.10 2.19 0.82
CA ILE A 41 -3.08 2.79 1.67
C ILE A 41 -3.28 4.31 1.64
N LEU A 42 -3.74 4.88 2.75
CA LEU A 42 -3.90 6.34 2.88
C LEU A 42 -2.53 6.98 3.11
N ARG A 43 -1.99 7.62 2.06
CA ARG A 43 -0.63 8.17 2.05
C ARG A 43 -0.63 9.64 1.67
N GLU A 44 -0.88 10.50 2.64
CA GLU A 44 -0.88 11.97 2.51
C GLU A 44 0.19 12.56 3.44
N LYS A 45 1.43 12.62 2.91
CA LYS A 45 2.64 12.94 3.71
C LYS A 45 2.73 14.40 4.15
N ASP A 46 2.06 15.29 3.44
CA ASP A 46 2.11 16.73 3.62
C ASP A 46 1.04 17.27 4.59
N LEU A 47 0.15 16.41 5.07
CA LEU A 47 -0.81 16.76 6.10
C LEU A 47 -0.16 16.73 7.49
N SER A 48 -0.57 17.66 8.34
CA SER A 48 -0.35 17.55 9.79
C SER A 48 -1.08 16.33 10.36
N ASP A 49 -0.71 15.89 11.56
CA ASP A 49 -1.37 14.75 12.20
C ASP A 49 -2.87 14.97 12.39
N LYS A 50 -3.28 16.20 12.75
CA LYS A 50 -4.68 16.57 12.94
C LYS A 50 -5.48 16.52 11.63
N GLU A 51 -4.94 17.09 10.55
CA GLU A 51 -5.59 17.05 9.23
C GLU A 51 -5.66 15.63 8.69
N TYR A 52 -4.57 14.86 8.88
CA TYR A 52 -4.53 13.46 8.49
C TYR A 52 -5.56 12.61 9.26
N GLU A 53 -5.72 12.86 10.57
CA GLU A 53 -6.68 12.14 11.41
C GLU A 53 -8.12 12.36 10.95
N ILE A 54 -8.50 13.62 10.68
CA ILE A 54 -9.83 13.98 10.16
C ILE A 54 -10.10 13.30 8.81
N LEU A 55 -9.09 13.26 7.94
CA LEU A 55 -9.21 12.59 6.64
C LEU A 55 -9.28 11.07 6.80
N ALA A 56 -8.42 10.51 7.66
CA ALA A 56 -8.34 9.08 7.91
C ALA A 56 -9.65 8.52 8.47
N GLU A 57 -10.30 9.25 9.38
CA GLU A 57 -11.60 8.86 9.95
C GLU A 57 -12.64 8.64 8.84
N LYS A 58 -12.76 9.59 7.90
CA LYS A 58 -13.69 9.49 6.75
C LYS A 58 -13.37 8.31 5.84
N ILE A 59 -12.08 8.14 5.49
CA ILE A 59 -11.65 7.06 4.59
C ILE A 59 -11.80 5.68 5.25
N LEU A 60 -11.51 5.56 6.54
CA LEU A 60 -11.70 4.32 7.29
C LEU A 60 -13.19 3.92 7.32
N GLU A 61 -14.08 4.90 7.52
CA GLU A 61 -15.53 4.68 7.50
C GLU A 61 -16.00 4.16 6.12
N MET A 62 -15.64 4.86 5.04
CA MET A 62 -15.98 4.45 3.67
C MET A 62 -15.45 3.04 3.33
N CYS A 63 -14.22 2.74 3.75
CA CYS A 63 -13.61 1.42 3.55
C CYS A 63 -14.33 0.34 4.37
N ARG A 64 -14.73 0.64 5.61
CA ARG A 64 -15.47 -0.28 6.48
C ARG A 64 -16.83 -0.64 5.90
N GLU A 65 -17.60 0.34 5.45
CA GLU A 65 -18.91 0.14 4.82
C GLU A 65 -18.85 -0.74 3.57
N SER A 66 -17.75 -0.62 2.82
CA SER A 66 -17.54 -1.37 1.57
C SER A 66 -16.75 -2.68 1.76
N GLY A 67 -16.33 -3.02 2.98
CA GLY A 67 -15.53 -4.21 3.26
C GLY A 67 -14.10 -4.16 2.69
N VAL A 68 -13.59 -2.98 2.33
CA VAL A 68 -12.23 -2.78 1.80
C VAL A 68 -11.26 -2.53 2.95
N ARG A 69 -10.09 -3.20 2.93
CA ARG A 69 -9.04 -2.97 3.92
C ARG A 69 -8.40 -1.59 3.74
N CYS A 70 -8.13 -0.89 4.85
CA CYS A 70 -7.45 0.40 4.81
C CYS A 70 -6.22 0.37 5.73
N PHE A 71 -5.06 0.74 5.19
CA PHE A 71 -3.81 0.92 5.91
C PHE A 71 -3.51 2.41 6.06
N LEU A 72 -3.20 2.87 7.27
CA LEU A 72 -2.70 4.22 7.49
C LEU A 72 -1.18 4.26 7.31
N HIS A 73 -0.68 5.26 6.59
CA HIS A 73 0.76 5.36 6.28
C HIS A 73 1.52 6.10 7.38
N SER A 74 2.42 5.40 8.08
CA SER A 74 3.41 5.94 9.05
C SER A 74 2.85 6.73 10.23
N ARG A 75 1.54 6.79 10.42
CA ARG A 75 0.87 7.57 11.48
C ARG A 75 0.40 6.65 12.62
N ILE A 76 1.35 6.00 13.31
CA ILE A 76 1.06 5.02 14.38
C ILE A 76 0.13 5.58 15.44
N SER A 77 0.41 6.81 15.93
CA SER A 77 -0.41 7.46 16.97
C SER A 77 -1.84 7.72 16.50
N VAL A 78 -2.02 8.18 15.26
CA VAL A 78 -3.34 8.40 14.66
C VAL A 78 -4.06 7.06 14.48
N ALA A 79 -3.37 6.04 13.97
CA ALA A 79 -3.95 4.70 13.78
C ALA A 79 -4.45 4.12 15.11
N ASN A 80 -3.69 4.26 16.18
CA ASN A 80 -4.08 3.81 17.53
C ASN A 80 -5.33 4.56 18.04
N ARG A 81 -5.39 5.90 17.89
CA ARG A 81 -6.56 6.69 18.32
C ARG A 81 -7.83 6.31 17.55
N LEU A 82 -7.71 6.06 16.25
CA LEU A 82 -8.83 5.67 15.39
C LEU A 82 -9.15 4.16 15.44
N GLY A 83 -8.43 3.38 16.25
CA GLY A 83 -8.63 1.92 16.35
C GLY A 83 -8.28 1.17 15.07
N CYS A 84 -7.53 1.78 14.15
CA CYS A 84 -7.09 1.14 12.92
C CYS A 84 -5.99 0.13 13.20
N ARG A 85 -6.23 -1.16 12.90
CA ARG A 85 -5.29 -2.26 13.18
C ARG A 85 -4.40 -2.59 11.98
N ARG A 86 -4.30 -1.67 10.98
CA ARG A 86 -3.52 -1.82 9.75
C ARG A 86 -2.62 -0.62 9.54
N ILE A 87 -1.32 -0.86 9.40
CA ILE A 87 -0.32 0.19 9.22
C ILE A 87 0.58 -0.10 8.02
N HIS A 88 0.92 0.92 7.23
CA HIS A 88 1.96 0.83 6.20
C HIS A 88 3.17 1.64 6.60
N MET A 89 4.36 1.03 6.57
CA MET A 89 5.62 1.61 7.03
C MET A 89 6.66 1.65 5.90
N SER A 90 7.66 2.47 6.06
CA SER A 90 8.89 2.42 5.25
C SER A 90 10.06 1.91 6.10
N ILE A 91 11.07 1.31 5.45
CA ILE A 91 12.27 0.81 6.15
C ILE A 91 12.94 1.90 7.01
N PRO A 92 13.18 3.15 6.50
CA PRO A 92 13.80 4.17 7.35
C PRO A 92 13.00 4.47 8.63
N VAL A 93 11.67 4.49 8.57
CA VAL A 93 10.83 4.71 9.75
C VAL A 93 10.90 3.53 10.71
N LEU A 94 10.84 2.28 10.20
CA LEU A 94 11.00 1.09 11.04
C LEU A 94 12.36 1.04 11.74
N MET A 95 13.42 1.43 11.04
CA MET A 95 14.77 1.40 11.59
C MET A 95 15.06 2.54 12.57
N SER A 96 14.29 3.64 12.52
CA SER A 96 14.38 4.72 13.52
C SER A 96 13.68 4.38 14.85
N MET A 97 12.86 3.32 14.90
CA MET A 97 12.18 2.87 16.11
C MET A 97 13.11 2.00 16.96
N CYS A 98 13.02 2.15 18.28
CA CYS A 98 13.66 1.20 19.21
C CYS A 98 12.93 -0.16 19.24
N GLU A 99 13.49 -1.18 19.88
CA GLU A 99 12.87 -2.52 19.89
C GLU A 99 11.55 -2.54 20.66
N GLU A 100 11.44 -1.74 21.71
CA GLU A 100 10.21 -1.58 22.50
C GLU A 100 9.09 -1.02 21.65
N GLU A 101 9.36 -0.01 20.84
CA GLU A 101 8.39 0.60 19.91
C GLU A 101 7.97 -0.39 18.82
N ARG A 102 8.92 -1.15 18.24
CA ARG A 102 8.61 -2.21 17.27
C ARG A 102 7.78 -3.33 17.90
N SER A 103 8.11 -3.73 19.12
CA SER A 103 7.34 -4.72 19.87
C SER A 103 5.91 -4.26 20.12
N GLN A 104 5.74 -3.00 20.52
CA GLN A 104 4.41 -2.41 20.73
C GLN A 104 3.63 -2.29 19.42
N MET A 105 4.29 -1.93 18.33
CA MET A 105 3.68 -1.91 16.99
C MET A 105 3.16 -3.31 16.61
N ARG A 106 3.96 -4.36 16.77
CA ARG A 106 3.53 -5.75 16.50
C ARG A 106 2.31 -6.20 17.33
N LYS A 107 2.17 -5.68 18.55
CA LYS A 107 1.00 -5.97 19.41
C LYS A 107 -0.25 -5.19 18.98
N ASN A 108 -0.07 -3.93 18.54
CA ASN A 108 -1.16 -3.03 18.21
C ASN A 108 -1.75 -3.30 16.82
N PHE A 109 -0.94 -3.76 15.85
CA PHE A 109 -1.37 -3.92 14.47
C PHE A 109 -1.46 -5.39 14.07
N GLN A 110 -2.59 -5.76 13.48
CA GLN A 110 -2.83 -7.10 12.93
C GLN A 110 -2.17 -7.28 11.57
N GLU A 111 -2.12 -6.19 10.78
CA GLU A 111 -1.51 -6.19 9.46
C GLU A 111 -0.50 -5.03 9.36
N ILE A 112 0.76 -5.39 9.10
CA ILE A 112 1.88 -4.46 8.94
C ILE A 112 2.41 -4.61 7.52
N SER A 113 2.19 -3.59 6.70
CA SER A 113 2.68 -3.50 5.33
C SER A 113 3.96 -2.68 5.29
N VAL A 114 4.99 -3.11 4.55
CA VAL A 114 6.27 -2.40 4.49
C VAL A 114 6.72 -2.19 3.05
N SER A 115 7.15 -0.96 2.72
CA SER A 115 7.79 -0.67 1.43
C SER A 115 9.23 -1.17 1.41
N CYS A 116 9.58 -2.02 0.44
CA CYS A 116 10.90 -2.62 0.25
C CYS A 116 11.44 -2.35 -1.14
N HIS A 117 12.77 -2.18 -1.22
CA HIS A 117 13.47 -1.89 -2.46
C HIS A 117 14.63 -2.87 -2.75
N SER A 118 14.93 -3.77 -1.84
CA SER A 118 16.02 -4.76 -1.95
C SER A 118 15.67 -6.04 -1.19
N MET A 119 16.49 -7.06 -1.34
CA MET A 119 16.43 -8.28 -0.52
C MET A 119 16.65 -7.96 0.95
N GLU A 120 17.63 -7.10 1.25
CA GLU A 120 17.93 -6.65 2.62
C GLU A 120 16.74 -5.90 3.27
N ASP A 121 16.05 -5.03 2.50
CA ASP A 121 14.81 -4.39 2.95
C ASP A 121 13.75 -5.42 3.30
N MET A 122 13.58 -6.44 2.45
CA MET A 122 12.61 -7.52 2.66
C MET A 122 12.94 -8.31 3.94
N ASP A 123 14.18 -8.75 4.12
CA ASP A 123 14.61 -9.45 5.32
C ASP A 123 14.41 -8.61 6.58
N THR A 124 14.71 -7.32 6.50
CA THR A 124 14.49 -6.38 7.61
C THR A 124 13.02 -6.21 7.93
N ALA A 125 12.16 -6.04 6.91
CA ALA A 125 10.72 -5.92 7.09
C ALA A 125 10.14 -7.17 7.77
N VAL A 126 10.52 -8.36 7.31
CA VAL A 126 10.06 -9.64 7.86
C VAL A 126 10.50 -9.79 9.33
N ARG A 127 11.77 -9.51 9.65
CA ARG A 127 12.25 -9.52 11.05
C ARG A 127 11.50 -8.53 11.93
N CYS A 128 11.08 -7.38 11.38
CA CYS A 128 10.28 -6.40 12.11
C CYS A 128 8.78 -6.75 12.21
N GLY A 129 8.35 -7.90 11.67
CA GLY A 129 6.98 -8.38 11.77
C GLY A 129 6.06 -7.93 10.66
N ALA A 130 6.59 -7.59 9.48
CA ALA A 130 5.76 -7.33 8.30
C ALA A 130 4.88 -8.54 7.97
N THR A 131 3.60 -8.29 7.70
CA THR A 131 2.63 -9.30 7.25
C THR A 131 2.44 -9.28 5.74
N GLN A 132 2.92 -8.25 5.07
CA GLN A 132 3.03 -8.10 3.62
C GLN A 132 4.07 -7.06 3.26
N ILE A 133 4.63 -7.12 2.06
CA ILE A 133 5.55 -6.10 1.56
C ILE A 133 5.05 -5.47 0.25
N ILE A 134 5.42 -4.19 0.05
CA ILE A 134 5.24 -3.47 -1.21
C ILE A 134 6.61 -3.33 -1.86
N LEU A 135 6.83 -4.07 -2.93
CA LEU A 135 8.13 -4.17 -3.61
C LEU A 135 8.20 -3.25 -4.84
N GLY A 136 9.16 -2.39 -4.89
CA GLY A 136 9.36 -1.51 -6.06
C GLY A 136 10.73 -0.86 -6.18
N THR A 137 10.95 -0.17 -7.24
CA THR A 137 10.13 0.16 -8.42
C THR A 137 10.32 -0.92 -9.48
N ILE A 138 9.23 -1.53 -9.99
CA ILE A 138 9.35 -2.67 -10.90
C ILE A 138 9.48 -2.23 -12.35
N PHE A 139 8.63 -1.30 -12.81
CA PHE A 139 8.73 -0.70 -14.15
C PHE A 139 9.01 0.79 -14.02
N GLU A 140 9.58 1.38 -15.05
CA GLU A 140 9.76 2.83 -15.14
C GLU A 140 8.42 3.55 -14.99
N THR A 141 8.45 4.68 -14.28
CA THR A 141 7.24 5.45 -13.96
C THR A 141 7.55 6.94 -13.90
N GLU A 142 6.61 7.74 -14.36
CA GLU A 142 6.73 9.21 -14.29
C GLU A 142 6.87 9.75 -12.86
N CYS A 143 6.34 9.04 -11.87
CA CYS A 143 6.46 9.42 -10.45
C CYS A 143 7.89 9.33 -9.91
N LYS A 144 8.78 8.60 -10.59
CA LYS A 144 10.20 8.46 -10.25
C LYS A 144 11.04 8.54 -11.54
N LYS A 145 10.98 9.68 -12.25
CA LYS A 145 11.73 9.92 -13.49
C LYS A 145 13.21 9.63 -13.29
N GLY A 146 13.82 8.86 -14.21
CA GLY A 146 15.23 8.50 -14.19
C GLY A 146 15.61 7.29 -13.36
N LEU A 147 14.68 6.69 -12.58
CA LEU A 147 14.91 5.41 -11.91
C LEU A 147 14.55 4.25 -12.86
N LYS A 148 15.56 3.49 -13.27
CA LYS A 148 15.36 2.25 -14.05
C LYS A 148 14.58 1.25 -13.22
N GLY A 149 13.51 0.67 -13.79
CA GLY A 149 12.75 -0.39 -13.15
C GLY A 149 13.58 -1.65 -12.95
N LYS A 150 13.35 -2.36 -11.84
CA LYS A 150 14.10 -3.59 -11.47
C LYS A 150 13.65 -4.83 -12.26
N GLY A 151 12.48 -4.76 -12.89
CA GLY A 151 11.93 -5.82 -13.76
C GLY A 151 11.32 -7.01 -13.02
N LEU A 152 10.78 -7.93 -13.83
CA LEU A 152 10.05 -9.11 -13.32
C LEU A 152 10.97 -10.15 -12.67
N GLY A 153 12.22 -10.26 -13.13
CA GLY A 153 13.21 -11.15 -12.52
C GLY A 153 13.44 -10.84 -11.03
N PHE A 154 13.50 -9.56 -10.70
CA PHE A 154 13.61 -9.12 -9.29
C PHE A 154 12.34 -9.45 -8.47
N VAL A 155 11.14 -9.36 -9.08
CA VAL A 155 9.90 -9.80 -8.43
C VAL A 155 9.97 -11.28 -8.11
N ALA A 156 10.35 -12.12 -9.09
CA ALA A 156 10.45 -13.56 -8.91
C ALA A 156 11.46 -13.96 -7.82
N GLU A 157 12.63 -13.30 -7.80
CA GLU A 157 13.67 -13.53 -6.80
C GLU A 157 13.16 -13.24 -5.38
N ILE A 158 12.55 -12.06 -5.16
CA ILE A 158 12.01 -11.69 -3.87
C ILE A 158 10.84 -12.59 -3.47
N CYS A 159 9.89 -12.86 -4.36
CA CYS A 159 8.72 -13.69 -4.05
C CYS A 159 9.12 -15.13 -3.65
N LYS A 160 10.20 -15.67 -4.24
CA LYS A 160 10.72 -17.00 -3.87
C LYS A 160 11.28 -17.04 -2.45
N ALA A 161 11.86 -15.95 -1.97
CA ALA A 161 12.51 -15.86 -0.65
C ALA A 161 11.57 -15.32 0.44
N CYS A 162 10.59 -14.50 0.08
CA CYS A 162 9.75 -13.79 1.02
C CYS A 162 8.66 -14.70 1.61
N PRO A 163 8.56 -14.84 2.94
CA PRO A 163 7.54 -15.70 3.57
C PRO A 163 6.16 -15.05 3.68
N VAL A 164 6.03 -13.78 3.27
CA VAL A 164 4.76 -13.03 3.32
C VAL A 164 4.36 -12.53 1.94
N PRO A 165 3.08 -12.23 1.68
CA PRO A 165 2.62 -11.73 0.39
C PRO A 165 3.39 -10.49 -0.09
N VAL A 166 3.76 -10.49 -1.37
CA VAL A 166 4.49 -9.41 -2.05
C VAL A 166 3.55 -8.73 -3.04
N TYR A 167 3.42 -7.42 -2.94
CA TYR A 167 2.68 -6.59 -3.89
C TYR A 167 3.66 -5.69 -4.65
N ALA A 168 3.64 -5.77 -5.98
CA ALA A 168 4.54 -5.00 -6.83
C ALA A 168 4.10 -3.55 -6.98
N ILE A 169 5.03 -2.58 -6.96
CA ILE A 169 4.77 -1.16 -7.23
C ILE A 169 5.75 -0.57 -8.24
N GLY A 170 5.29 0.46 -8.96
CA GLY A 170 6.07 1.19 -9.97
C GLY A 170 5.67 0.79 -11.38
N GLY A 171 4.97 1.70 -12.07
CA GLY A 171 4.46 1.50 -13.41
C GLY A 171 3.42 0.39 -13.57
N ILE A 172 2.81 -0.07 -12.47
CA ILE A 172 1.75 -1.08 -12.48
C ILE A 172 0.44 -0.46 -12.99
N ASN A 173 -0.23 -1.23 -13.84
CA ASN A 173 -1.59 -1.00 -14.33
C ASN A 173 -2.25 -2.36 -14.58
N LEU A 174 -3.53 -2.36 -14.96
CA LEU A 174 -4.27 -3.62 -15.19
C LEU A 174 -3.66 -4.52 -16.28
N LYS A 175 -2.95 -3.94 -17.28
CA LYS A 175 -2.27 -4.72 -18.34
C LYS A 175 -0.98 -5.40 -17.84
N ARG A 176 -0.30 -4.78 -16.87
CA ARG A 176 0.95 -5.29 -16.25
C ARG A 176 0.72 -6.13 -15.00
N LEU A 177 -0.48 -6.05 -14.42
CA LEU A 177 -0.84 -6.80 -13.22
C LEU A 177 -0.63 -8.32 -13.38
N PRO A 178 -1.12 -8.98 -14.46
CA PRO A 178 -0.88 -10.40 -14.67
C PRO A 178 0.62 -10.75 -14.71
N GLN A 179 1.45 -9.91 -15.34
CA GLN A 179 2.89 -10.18 -15.47
C GLN A 179 3.60 -10.25 -14.10
N VAL A 180 3.26 -9.37 -13.16
CA VAL A 180 3.85 -9.41 -11.82
C VAL A 180 3.28 -10.55 -10.99
N MET A 181 2.03 -10.94 -11.20
CA MET A 181 1.43 -12.10 -10.55
C MET A 181 2.04 -13.42 -11.07
N ASP A 182 2.28 -13.54 -12.37
CA ASP A 182 2.99 -14.68 -12.97
C ASP A 182 4.43 -14.80 -12.45
N ALA A 183 5.05 -13.66 -12.06
CA ALA A 183 6.34 -13.63 -11.39
C ALA A 183 6.28 -13.95 -9.88
N GLY A 184 5.10 -14.29 -9.35
CA GLY A 184 4.90 -14.72 -7.96
C GLY A 184 4.33 -13.66 -7.02
N ALA A 185 4.09 -12.43 -7.48
CA ALA A 185 3.46 -11.41 -6.63
C ALA A 185 1.99 -11.74 -6.34
N ALA A 186 1.52 -11.44 -5.13
CA ALA A 186 0.11 -11.56 -4.75
C ALA A 186 -0.78 -10.52 -5.47
N GLY A 187 -0.16 -9.47 -6.03
CA GLY A 187 -0.85 -8.42 -6.75
C GLY A 187 0.02 -7.20 -7.00
N GLY A 188 -0.61 -6.06 -7.25
CA GLY A 188 0.10 -4.83 -7.58
C GLY A 188 -0.50 -3.57 -6.97
N CYS A 189 0.35 -2.58 -6.74
CA CYS A 189 -0.05 -1.28 -6.20
C CYS A 189 -0.11 -0.23 -7.32
N MET A 190 -1.18 0.54 -7.34
CA MET A 190 -1.36 1.65 -8.28
C MET A 190 -1.66 2.94 -7.51
N MET A 191 -1.05 4.05 -7.93
CA MET A 191 -1.32 5.39 -7.39
C MET A 191 -2.06 6.22 -8.44
N SER A 192 -1.37 6.66 -9.49
CA SER A 192 -1.98 7.50 -10.54
C SER A 192 -3.14 6.81 -11.25
N GLY A 193 -3.09 5.48 -11.40
CA GLY A 193 -4.16 4.70 -12.02
C GLY A 193 -5.47 4.74 -11.23
N PHE A 194 -5.44 4.94 -9.90
CA PHE A 194 -6.63 5.11 -9.07
C PHE A 194 -6.99 6.58 -8.82
N MET A 195 -6.01 7.45 -8.77
CA MET A 195 -6.26 8.88 -8.48
C MET A 195 -6.79 9.67 -9.69
N ARG A 196 -6.85 9.05 -10.88
CA ARG A 196 -7.27 9.69 -12.14
C ARG A 196 -8.38 8.93 -12.89
N ILE A 197 -9.16 8.08 -12.20
CA ILE A 197 -10.31 7.39 -12.78
C ILE A 197 -11.59 8.24 -12.73
#